data_4d5c99f36167233d1989141c94fd8cfb
#
_entry.id   4d5c99f36167233d1989141c94fd8cfb
#
_cell.length_a   1.000
_cell.length_b   1.000
_cell.length_c   1.000
_cell.angle_alpha   90.00
_cell.angle_beta   90.00
_cell.angle_gamma   90.00
#
_symmetry.space_group_name_H-M   'P 1'
#
loop_
_entity.id
_entity.type
_entity.pdbx_description
1 polymer ?
#
loop_
_entity_poly.entity_id
_entity_poly.type
_entity_poly.pdbx_seq_one_letter_code
_entity_poly.pdbx_strand_id
1 'polypeptide(L)'
;NFDLLRDAAKYQFHLISNRIPMNYRRIIVSANGKNRVESVTHARVDKNWRVIPGTEKTVDVDALCIGYGFFPSVELFRLLGCELGYEESRGGTVVKLDEWGATSVANVFGAGDGTGISGSYVAIARGRLAALKIAAELGKISESSLSKLAAGFRKTLNRRVRFQSAINNAYEIKSGI
;
A
#
# COMPACT_ATOMS: atom_id res chain seq x y z
N ASN A 1 -5.46 14.87 8.92
CA ASN A 1 -4.44 13.78 9.00
C ASN A 1 -3.53 13.87 10.23
N PHE A 2 -4.00 14.56 11.27
CA PHE A 2 -3.26 14.70 12.54
C PHE A 2 -3.02 13.33 13.22
N ASP A 3 -3.96 12.42 13.09
CA ASP A 3 -3.88 11.02 13.50
C ASP A 3 -2.67 10.28 12.91
N LEU A 4 -2.40 10.46 11.60
CA LEU A 4 -1.23 9.85 10.95
C LEU A 4 0.10 10.42 11.46
N LEU A 5 0.16 11.74 11.70
CA LEU A 5 1.36 12.36 12.27
C LEU A 5 1.63 11.85 13.69
N ARG A 6 0.58 11.70 14.49
CA ARG A 6 0.67 11.14 15.84
C ARG A 6 1.17 9.69 15.80
N ASP A 7 0.64 8.88 14.87
CA ASP A 7 1.06 7.48 14.73
C ASP A 7 2.50 7.37 14.23
N ALA A 8 2.90 8.21 13.26
CA ALA A 8 4.30 8.30 12.82
C ALA A 8 5.24 8.69 13.97
N ALA A 9 4.86 9.66 14.80
CA ALA A 9 5.63 10.06 15.97
C ALA A 9 5.76 8.93 16.99
N LYS A 10 4.69 8.15 17.24
CA LYS A 10 4.74 6.98 18.12
C LYS A 10 5.71 5.92 17.61
N TYR A 11 5.66 5.58 16.30
CA TYR A 11 6.59 4.61 15.72
C TYR A 11 8.02 5.10 15.80
N GLN A 12 8.26 6.39 15.51
CA GLN A 12 9.59 6.98 15.61
C GLN A 12 10.13 6.90 17.04
N PHE A 13 9.30 7.27 18.01
CA PHE A 13 9.65 7.17 19.43
C PHE A 13 9.96 5.72 19.84
N HIS A 14 9.16 4.76 19.38
CA HIS A 14 9.40 3.34 19.65
C HIS A 14 10.74 2.86 19.10
N LEU A 15 11.10 3.24 17.88
CA LEU A 15 12.39 2.89 17.28
C LEU A 15 13.55 3.49 18.08
N ILE A 16 13.47 4.76 18.45
CA ILE A 16 14.50 5.46 19.21
C ILE A 16 14.66 4.88 20.62
N SER A 17 13.54 4.65 21.33
CA SER A 17 13.56 4.12 22.70
C SER A 17 14.13 2.71 22.79
N ASN A 18 13.94 1.90 21.73
CA ASN A 18 14.52 0.56 21.63
C ASN A 18 15.88 0.53 20.94
N ARG A 19 16.50 1.70 20.69
CA ARG A 19 17.80 1.82 20.04
C ARG A 19 17.91 1.11 18.69
N ILE A 20 16.79 1.05 17.95
CA ILE A 20 16.76 0.45 16.60
C ILE A 20 17.36 1.46 15.61
N PRO A 21 18.52 1.15 14.99
CA PRO A 21 19.17 2.09 14.09
C PRO A 21 18.39 2.28 12.80
N MET A 22 18.16 3.52 12.41
CA MET A 22 17.52 3.88 11.14
C MET A 22 18.55 4.45 10.18
N ASN A 23 18.82 3.76 9.10
CA ASN A 23 19.81 4.13 8.10
C ASN A 23 19.10 4.59 6.81
N TYR A 24 18.93 5.90 6.65
CA TYR A 24 18.36 6.49 5.45
C TYR A 24 19.32 6.47 4.26
N ARG A 25 18.75 6.48 3.04
CA ARG A 25 19.50 6.47 1.78
C ARG A 25 20.50 5.32 1.69
N ARG A 26 20.06 4.12 2.07
CA ARG A 26 20.83 2.89 1.94
C ARG A 26 19.98 1.81 1.30
N ILE A 27 20.62 0.96 0.54
CA ILE A 27 20.02 -0.24 -0.05
C ILE A 27 20.82 -1.47 0.34
N ILE A 28 20.18 -2.62 0.29
CA ILE A 28 20.84 -3.92 0.42
C ILE A 28 21.56 -4.21 -0.89
N VAL A 29 22.85 -4.50 -0.80
CA VAL A 29 23.70 -4.83 -1.97
C VAL A 29 23.87 -6.34 -2.10
N SER A 30 24.06 -7.03 -0.98
CA SER A 30 24.16 -8.49 -0.96
C SER A 30 23.70 -9.06 0.38
N ALA A 31 23.30 -10.32 0.36
CA ALA A 31 23.05 -11.12 1.54
C ALA A 31 23.84 -12.42 1.41
N ASN A 32 24.51 -12.82 2.46
CA ASN A 32 25.41 -13.98 2.47
C ASN A 32 25.05 -14.95 3.60
N GLY A 33 25.31 -16.22 3.37
CA GLY A 33 25.09 -17.31 4.30
C GLY A 33 25.08 -18.64 3.59
N LYS A 34 25.24 -19.73 4.30
CA LYS A 34 25.28 -21.07 3.72
C LYS A 34 23.92 -21.76 3.71
N ASN A 35 23.27 -21.88 4.86
CA ASN A 35 21.96 -22.52 5.03
C ASN A 35 20.85 -21.52 5.39
N ARG A 36 21.23 -20.35 5.86
CA ARG A 36 20.37 -19.20 6.19
C ARG A 36 21.15 -17.92 5.94
N VAL A 37 20.48 -16.78 5.97
CA VAL A 37 21.18 -15.50 5.97
C VAL A 37 22.00 -15.38 7.25
N GLU A 38 23.25 -14.97 7.12
CA GLU A 38 24.19 -14.78 8.22
C GLU A 38 24.72 -13.35 8.25
N SER A 39 24.81 -12.71 7.09
CA SER A 39 25.21 -11.31 7.00
C SER A 39 24.56 -10.61 5.82
N VAL A 40 24.45 -9.30 5.94
CA VAL A 40 23.90 -8.43 4.91
C VAL A 40 24.86 -7.27 4.70
N THR A 41 25.18 -6.99 3.43
CA THR A 41 25.91 -5.79 3.04
C THR A 41 24.94 -4.74 2.53
N HIS A 42 25.00 -3.56 3.09
CA HIS A 42 24.23 -2.41 2.65
C HIS A 42 25.16 -1.24 2.30
N ALA A 43 24.77 -0.41 1.34
CA ALA A 43 25.54 0.74 0.92
C ALA A 43 24.69 2.01 0.84
N ARG A 44 25.33 3.18 0.87
CA ARG A 44 24.64 4.46 0.61
C ARG A 44 24.31 4.59 -0.87
N VAL A 45 23.24 5.30 -1.16
CA VAL A 45 22.84 5.65 -2.52
C VAL A 45 22.80 7.16 -2.72
N ASP A 46 23.07 7.58 -3.94
CA ASP A 46 22.92 8.95 -4.38
C ASP A 46 21.42 9.30 -4.65
N LYS A 47 21.17 10.51 -5.16
CA LYS A 47 19.81 10.97 -5.52
C LYS A 47 19.15 10.16 -6.65
N ASN A 48 19.93 9.39 -7.40
CA ASN A 48 19.47 8.55 -8.51
C ASN A 48 19.40 7.07 -8.12
N TRP A 49 19.48 6.75 -6.82
CA TRP A 49 19.50 5.40 -6.24
C TRP A 49 20.71 4.55 -6.66
N ARG A 50 21.78 5.17 -7.16
CA ARG A 50 23.02 4.46 -7.48
C ARG A 50 23.88 4.32 -6.23
N VAL A 51 24.44 3.13 -6.06
CA VAL A 51 25.37 2.85 -4.97
C VAL A 51 26.58 3.79 -5.03
N ILE A 52 26.92 4.39 -3.90
CA ILE A 52 28.13 5.18 -3.74
C ILE A 52 29.26 4.23 -3.32
N PRO A 53 30.25 3.97 -4.18
CA PRO A 53 31.35 3.04 -3.88
C PRO A 53 32.09 3.43 -2.61
N GLY A 54 32.56 2.44 -1.84
CA GLY A 54 33.30 2.65 -0.60
C GLY A 54 32.41 2.99 0.61
N THR A 55 31.08 2.90 0.47
CA THR A 55 30.14 3.11 1.58
C THR A 55 29.49 1.83 2.08
N GLU A 56 29.93 0.70 1.55
CA GLU A 56 29.46 -0.63 1.89
C GLU A 56 29.76 -0.92 3.37
N LYS A 57 28.78 -1.49 4.04
CA LYS A 57 28.91 -2.00 5.42
C LYS A 57 28.22 -3.34 5.51
N THR A 58 28.95 -4.31 6.02
CA THR A 58 28.40 -5.63 6.32
C THR A 58 28.03 -5.69 7.79
N VAL A 59 26.86 -6.25 8.07
CA VAL A 59 26.34 -6.50 9.41
C VAL A 59 25.90 -7.95 9.52
N ASP A 60 26.14 -8.57 10.65
CA ASP A 60 25.63 -9.91 10.95
C ASP A 60 24.14 -9.83 11.28
N VAL A 61 23.37 -10.77 10.75
CA VAL A 61 21.91 -10.82 10.92
C VAL A 61 21.43 -12.27 11.00
N ASP A 62 20.35 -12.47 11.72
CA ASP A 62 19.65 -13.77 11.79
C ASP A 62 18.51 -13.87 10.77
N ALA A 63 18.00 -12.73 10.34
CA ALA A 63 16.91 -12.62 9.36
C ALA A 63 17.04 -11.33 8.54
N LEU A 64 16.56 -11.36 7.31
CA LEU A 64 16.45 -10.21 6.42
C LEU A 64 15.02 -10.10 5.91
N CYS A 65 14.37 -8.95 6.18
CA CYS A 65 13.08 -8.61 5.61
C CYS A 65 13.26 -7.55 4.52
N ILE A 66 12.78 -7.82 3.32
CA ILE A 66 12.87 -6.91 2.17
C ILE A 66 11.47 -6.46 1.78
N GLY A 67 11.31 -5.13 1.56
CA GLY A 67 10.05 -4.56 1.09
C GLY A 67 10.34 -3.38 0.17
N TYR A 68 10.37 -3.64 -1.13
CA TYR A 68 10.58 -2.62 -2.16
C TYR A 68 9.29 -2.11 -2.81
N GLY A 69 8.15 -2.37 -2.20
CA GLY A 69 6.84 -1.95 -2.65
C GLY A 69 5.85 -3.11 -2.72
N PHE A 70 4.65 -2.81 -3.20
CA PHE A 70 3.55 -3.74 -3.29
C PHE A 70 2.95 -3.70 -4.68
N PHE A 71 2.49 -4.84 -5.17
CA PHE A 71 1.68 -4.97 -6.38
C PHE A 71 0.26 -5.41 -6.02
N PRO A 72 -0.77 -4.89 -6.68
CA PRO A 72 -2.12 -5.38 -6.51
C PRO A 72 -2.25 -6.84 -6.98
N SER A 73 -2.87 -7.68 -6.15
CA SER A 73 -3.18 -9.07 -6.51
C SER A 73 -4.49 -9.10 -7.29
N VAL A 74 -4.40 -9.13 -8.61
CA VAL A 74 -5.56 -9.02 -9.52
C VAL A 74 -5.97 -10.35 -10.18
N GLU A 75 -5.34 -11.44 -9.80
CA GLU A 75 -5.49 -12.75 -10.41
C GLU A 75 -6.93 -13.25 -10.39
N LEU A 76 -7.61 -13.13 -9.25
CA LEU A 76 -9.03 -13.52 -9.13
C LEU A 76 -9.95 -12.66 -10.00
N PHE A 77 -9.71 -11.36 -10.07
CA PHE A 77 -10.48 -10.48 -10.95
C PHE A 77 -10.27 -10.81 -12.42
N ARG A 78 -9.04 -11.16 -12.80
CA ARG A 78 -8.71 -11.62 -14.16
C ARG A 78 -9.40 -12.92 -14.51
N LEU A 79 -9.38 -13.91 -13.60
CA LEU A 79 -10.04 -15.19 -13.80
C LEU A 79 -11.56 -15.05 -13.93
N LEU A 80 -12.15 -14.07 -13.22
CA LEU A 80 -13.59 -13.76 -13.32
C LEU A 80 -13.94 -12.91 -14.55
N GLY A 81 -12.97 -12.51 -15.37
CA GLY A 81 -13.20 -11.68 -16.55
C GLY A 81 -13.50 -10.21 -16.26
N CYS A 82 -13.11 -9.72 -15.08
CA CYS A 82 -13.29 -8.32 -14.73
C CYS A 82 -12.40 -7.42 -15.58
N GLU A 83 -12.88 -6.23 -15.92
CA GLU A 83 -12.10 -5.24 -16.64
C GLU A 83 -10.96 -4.72 -15.78
N LEU A 84 -9.73 -4.73 -16.34
CA LEU A 84 -8.51 -4.26 -15.70
C LEU A 84 -8.02 -2.97 -16.36
N GLY A 85 -7.27 -2.18 -15.60
CA GLY A 85 -6.56 -0.99 -16.06
C GLY A 85 -5.14 -0.95 -15.52
N TYR A 86 -4.36 0.03 -15.94
CA TYR A 86 -3.02 0.27 -15.40
C TYR A 86 -2.96 1.64 -14.73
N GLU A 87 -2.58 1.66 -13.46
CA GLU A 87 -2.40 2.88 -12.66
C GLU A 87 -1.10 2.79 -11.87
N GLU A 88 -0.03 3.40 -12.36
CA GLU A 88 1.30 3.36 -11.75
C GLU A 88 1.27 3.82 -10.28
N SER A 89 0.55 4.91 -9.99
CA SER A 89 0.37 5.45 -8.65
C SER A 89 -0.32 4.51 -7.66
N ARG A 90 -0.91 3.42 -8.14
CA ARG A 90 -1.60 2.39 -7.35
C ARG A 90 -0.94 1.02 -7.42
N GLY A 91 0.30 0.96 -7.90
CA GLY A 91 1.11 -0.24 -7.97
C GLY A 91 1.02 -1.04 -9.27
N GLY A 92 0.46 -0.46 -10.34
CA GLY A 92 0.42 -1.07 -11.65
C GLY A 92 -0.97 -1.54 -12.11
N THR A 93 -1.14 -2.82 -12.43
CA THR A 93 -2.43 -3.34 -12.89
C THR A 93 -3.46 -3.35 -11.75
N VAL A 94 -4.63 -2.78 -12.00
CA VAL A 94 -5.75 -2.68 -11.04
C VAL A 94 -7.05 -3.11 -11.70
N VAL A 95 -8.02 -3.59 -10.92
CA VAL A 95 -9.38 -3.82 -11.39
C VAL A 95 -10.13 -2.49 -11.49
N LYS A 96 -10.89 -2.28 -12.57
CA LYS A 96 -11.79 -1.12 -12.70
C LYS A 96 -13.01 -1.31 -11.82
N LEU A 97 -13.29 -0.33 -11.00
CA LEU A 97 -14.39 -0.32 -10.03
C LEU A 97 -15.21 0.95 -10.16
N ASP A 98 -16.49 0.83 -9.88
CA ASP A 98 -17.33 1.99 -9.64
C ASP A 98 -17.09 2.61 -8.24
N GLU A 99 -17.88 3.61 -7.89
CA GLU A 99 -17.77 4.30 -6.60
C GLU A 99 -18.16 3.44 -5.38
N TRP A 100 -18.80 2.30 -5.61
CA TRP A 100 -19.22 1.33 -4.59
C TRP A 100 -18.31 0.11 -4.52
N GLY A 101 -17.37 -0.01 -5.43
CA GLY A 101 -16.49 -1.17 -5.54
C GLY A 101 -17.04 -2.29 -6.41
N ALA A 102 -18.10 -2.06 -7.19
CA ALA A 102 -18.59 -3.04 -8.17
C ALA A 102 -17.64 -3.10 -9.37
N THR A 103 -17.40 -4.31 -9.88
CA THR A 103 -16.59 -4.56 -11.07
C THR A 103 -17.44 -4.53 -12.34
N SER A 104 -16.82 -4.75 -13.49
CA SER A 104 -17.53 -4.94 -14.77
C SER A 104 -18.35 -6.24 -14.83
N VAL A 105 -18.15 -7.16 -13.88
CA VAL A 105 -18.88 -8.44 -13.79
C VAL A 105 -19.96 -8.32 -12.71
N ALA A 106 -21.19 -8.66 -13.06
CA ALA A 106 -22.32 -8.58 -12.15
C ALA A 106 -22.08 -9.39 -10.87
N ASN A 107 -22.48 -8.82 -9.72
CA ASN A 107 -22.34 -9.41 -8.38
C ASN A 107 -20.89 -9.65 -7.92
N VAL A 108 -19.90 -9.08 -8.61
CA VAL A 108 -18.49 -9.12 -8.21
C VAL A 108 -18.05 -7.75 -7.74
N PHE A 109 -17.58 -7.68 -6.50
CA PHE A 109 -17.11 -6.46 -5.85
C PHE A 109 -15.65 -6.60 -5.47
N GLY A 110 -14.94 -5.48 -5.48
CA GLY A 110 -13.54 -5.41 -5.09
C GLY A 110 -13.28 -4.38 -3.99
N ALA A 111 -12.42 -4.75 -3.04
CA ALA A 111 -11.93 -3.84 -2.00
C ALA A 111 -10.52 -4.26 -1.55
N GLY A 112 -9.79 -3.33 -0.94
CA GLY A 112 -8.44 -3.58 -0.44
C GLY A 112 -7.35 -3.48 -1.51
N ASP A 113 -6.17 -4.00 -1.19
CA ASP A 113 -4.97 -3.83 -2.00
C ASP A 113 -5.04 -4.52 -3.37
N GLY A 114 -5.84 -5.58 -3.51
CA GLY A 114 -6.14 -6.19 -4.82
C GLY A 114 -6.82 -5.24 -5.81
N THR A 115 -7.38 -4.13 -5.33
CA THR A 115 -7.99 -3.09 -6.18
C THR A 115 -7.08 -1.88 -6.40
N GLY A 116 -5.80 -1.98 -6.00
CA GLY A 116 -4.78 -0.93 -6.05
C GLY A 116 -4.34 -0.49 -4.67
N ILE A 117 -3.02 -0.40 -4.50
CA ILE A 117 -2.38 -0.08 -3.21
C ILE A 117 -2.74 1.34 -2.79
N SER A 118 -3.41 1.47 -1.66
CA SER A 118 -3.90 2.76 -1.16
C SER A 118 -3.89 2.89 0.37
N GLY A 119 -3.32 1.89 1.04
CA GLY A 119 -3.22 1.82 2.50
C GLY A 119 -4.50 1.37 3.20
N SER A 120 -4.34 0.88 4.43
CA SER A 120 -5.37 0.18 5.21
C SER A 120 -6.66 0.99 5.43
N TYR A 121 -6.56 2.29 5.70
CA TYR A 121 -7.74 3.14 5.89
C TYR A 121 -8.61 3.27 4.63
N VAL A 122 -7.98 3.33 3.46
CA VAL A 122 -8.69 3.35 2.16
C VAL A 122 -9.32 1.99 1.91
N ALA A 123 -8.58 0.90 2.15
CA ALA A 123 -9.08 -0.47 2.01
C ALA A 123 -10.33 -0.71 2.87
N ILE A 124 -10.30 -0.33 4.15
CA ILE A 124 -11.43 -0.44 5.07
C ILE A 124 -12.62 0.39 4.59
N ALA A 125 -12.40 1.64 4.16
CA ALA A 125 -13.49 2.50 3.70
C ALA A 125 -14.15 1.95 2.44
N ARG A 126 -13.38 1.45 1.47
CA ARG A 126 -13.90 0.80 0.26
C ARG A 126 -14.67 -0.48 0.58
N GLY A 127 -14.12 -1.35 1.45
CA GLY A 127 -14.82 -2.55 1.88
C GLY A 127 -16.17 -2.27 2.54
N ARG A 128 -16.26 -1.20 3.34
CA ARG A 128 -17.53 -0.77 3.95
C ARG A 128 -18.52 -0.23 2.92
N LEU A 129 -18.06 0.53 1.91
CA LEU A 129 -18.93 1.01 0.83
C LEU A 129 -19.47 -0.15 0.00
N ALA A 130 -18.62 -1.11 -0.36
CA ALA A 130 -19.03 -2.32 -1.08
C ALA A 130 -20.06 -3.13 -0.27
N ALA A 131 -19.80 -3.35 1.03
CA ALA A 131 -20.73 -4.08 1.90
C ALA A 131 -22.09 -3.39 2.02
N LEU A 132 -22.12 -2.06 2.11
CA LEU A 132 -23.39 -1.30 2.14
C LEU A 132 -24.17 -1.44 0.83
N LYS A 133 -23.47 -1.37 -0.30
CA LYS A 133 -24.11 -1.54 -1.62
C LYS A 133 -24.69 -2.95 -1.77
N ILE A 134 -23.93 -3.97 -1.43
CA ILE A 134 -24.40 -5.37 -1.42
C ILE A 134 -25.62 -5.54 -0.50
N ALA A 135 -25.60 -4.96 0.69
CA ALA A 135 -26.73 -5.04 1.62
C ALA A 135 -27.99 -4.36 1.06
N ALA A 136 -27.86 -3.26 0.34
CA ALA A 136 -28.99 -2.60 -0.33
C ALA A 136 -29.53 -3.46 -1.50
N GLU A 137 -28.68 -4.02 -2.33
CA GLU A 137 -29.06 -4.91 -3.43
C GLU A 137 -29.77 -6.18 -2.94
N LEU A 138 -29.37 -6.68 -1.78
CA LEU A 138 -30.05 -7.81 -1.12
C LEU A 138 -31.32 -7.40 -0.33
N GLY A 139 -31.72 -6.14 -0.40
CA GLY A 139 -32.91 -5.64 0.31
C GLY A 139 -32.78 -5.59 1.83
N LYS A 140 -31.57 -5.63 2.37
CA LYS A 140 -31.32 -5.61 3.82
C LYS A 140 -31.32 -4.20 4.41
N ILE A 141 -31.08 -3.19 3.60
CA ILE A 141 -31.17 -1.78 3.96
C ILE A 141 -31.85 -1.00 2.84
N SER A 142 -32.50 0.13 3.20
CA SER A 142 -33.12 1.02 2.22
C SER A 142 -32.08 1.92 1.53
N GLU A 143 -32.40 2.46 0.36
CA GLU A 143 -31.54 3.41 -0.37
C GLU A 143 -31.25 4.68 0.45
N SER A 144 -32.22 5.14 1.26
CA SER A 144 -32.03 6.27 2.17
C SER A 144 -31.02 5.95 3.27
N SER A 145 -31.05 4.73 3.82
CA SER A 145 -30.07 4.24 4.80
C SER A 145 -28.69 4.07 4.15
N LEU A 146 -28.63 3.52 2.93
CA LEU A 146 -27.39 3.40 2.16
C LEU A 146 -26.69 4.75 2.02
N SER A 147 -27.40 5.77 1.52
CA SER A 147 -26.85 7.11 1.30
C SER A 147 -26.34 7.75 2.60
N LYS A 148 -27.11 7.64 3.68
CA LYS A 148 -26.75 8.19 4.99
C LYS A 148 -25.50 7.53 5.58
N LEU A 149 -25.42 6.19 5.54
CA LEU A 149 -24.29 5.43 6.08
C LEU A 149 -23.02 5.61 5.24
N ALA A 150 -23.17 5.68 3.92
CA ALA A 150 -22.03 5.84 3.00
C ALA A 150 -21.34 7.20 3.13
N ALA A 151 -22.07 8.27 3.49
CA ALA A 151 -21.54 9.63 3.54
C ALA A 151 -20.27 9.75 4.42
N GLY A 152 -20.25 9.11 5.59
CA GLY A 152 -19.11 9.10 6.48
C GLY A 152 -17.89 8.38 5.89
N PHE A 153 -18.10 7.25 5.22
CA PHE A 153 -17.02 6.47 4.59
C PHE A 153 -16.47 7.17 3.35
N ARG A 154 -17.33 7.80 2.54
CA ARG A 154 -16.91 8.64 1.40
C ARG A 154 -16.05 9.81 1.83
N LYS A 155 -16.43 10.52 2.91
CA LYS A 155 -15.62 11.61 3.48
C LYS A 155 -14.24 11.13 3.91
N THR A 156 -14.17 9.97 4.58
CA THR A 156 -12.90 9.34 4.98
C THR A 156 -12.09 8.95 3.77
N LEU A 157 -12.68 8.28 2.79
CA LEU A 157 -12.04 7.86 1.55
C LEU A 157 -11.41 9.04 0.81
N ASN A 158 -12.18 10.11 0.55
CA ASN A 158 -11.71 11.28 -0.17
C ASN A 158 -10.54 11.97 0.53
N ARG A 159 -10.58 12.08 1.87
CA ARG A 159 -9.48 12.65 2.67
C ARG A 159 -8.21 11.80 2.56
N ARG A 160 -8.33 10.48 2.62
CA ARG A 160 -7.19 9.57 2.63
C ARG A 160 -6.56 9.40 1.25
N VAL A 161 -7.38 9.32 0.19
CA VAL A 161 -6.90 9.25 -1.20
C VAL A 161 -6.09 10.51 -1.54
N ARG A 162 -6.56 11.71 -1.18
CA ARG A 162 -5.79 12.96 -1.38
C ARG A 162 -4.43 12.92 -0.67
N PHE A 163 -4.39 12.39 0.54
CA PHE A 163 -3.13 12.26 1.28
C PHE A 163 -2.20 11.25 0.62
N GLN A 164 -2.72 10.09 0.19
CA GLN A 164 -1.95 9.08 -0.51
C GLN A 164 -1.35 9.61 -1.82
N SER A 165 -2.12 10.35 -2.61
CA SER A 165 -1.61 10.97 -3.83
C SER A 165 -0.45 11.93 -3.55
N ALA A 166 -0.53 12.72 -2.47
CA ALA A 166 0.56 13.61 -2.08
C ALA A 166 1.83 12.82 -1.67
N ILE A 167 1.68 11.67 -1.00
CA ILE A 167 2.80 10.79 -0.66
C ILE A 167 3.39 10.17 -1.93
N ASN A 168 2.55 9.60 -2.80
CA ASN A 168 3.01 8.95 -4.02
C ASN A 168 3.83 9.90 -4.90
N ASN A 169 3.38 11.16 -5.04
CA ASN A 169 4.14 12.19 -5.77
C ASN A 169 5.51 12.50 -5.12
N ALA A 170 5.62 12.37 -3.79
CA ALA A 170 6.90 12.58 -3.09
C ALA A 170 7.84 11.37 -3.19
N TYR A 171 7.30 10.17 -3.40
CA TYR A 171 8.02 8.90 -3.49
C TYR A 171 7.97 8.27 -4.88
N GLU A 172 7.89 9.10 -5.91
CA GLU A 172 7.92 8.64 -7.30
C GLU A 172 9.14 7.75 -7.53
N ILE A 173 8.90 6.49 -7.88
CA ILE A 173 9.97 5.53 -8.23
C ILE A 173 10.57 6.05 -9.52
N LYS A 174 11.79 6.58 -9.43
CA LYS A 174 12.50 7.04 -10.62
C LYS A 174 12.88 5.82 -11.45
N SER A 175 12.32 5.74 -12.65
CA SER A 175 12.66 4.73 -13.65
C SER A 175 14.18 4.68 -13.85
N GLY A 176 14.82 3.57 -13.53
CA GLY A 176 16.27 3.37 -13.72
C GLY A 176 16.97 2.51 -12.67
N ILE A 177 16.22 1.70 -11.89
CA ILE A 177 16.76 0.65 -11.02
C ILE A 177 16.66 -0.68 -11.75
#